data_58ba1588ff8de01f8d434e7165b13b22
#
_entry.id   58ba1588ff8de01f8d434e7165b13b22
#
_cell.length_a   1.000
_cell.length_b   1.000
_cell.length_c   1.000
_cell.angle_alpha   90.00
_cell.angle_beta   90.00
_cell.angle_gamma   90.00
#
_symmetry.space_group_name_H-M   'P 1'
#
loop_
_entity.id
_entity.type
_entity.pdbx_description
1 polymer ?
#
loop_
_entity_poly.entity_id
_entity_poly.type
_entity_poly.pdbx_seq_one_letter_code
_entity_poly.pdbx_strand_id
1 'polypeptide(L)'
;DKLAKEMDDLNMGYLINLSGSGFGPQSAKDLYFNQSMKNIKENQPERFGLFVNVDFESIDDVNYGETQANIIKDAVAKGAIGLKIYKSLGLRNKDSSGNRIAVDDPRLDPIWDICGKLGVPVLIHSADPFQFWLKKDNKNERWFELKEKPNRYYAESSFIPPFQEIIQEQHNIFKKHPKTTFINAHLGWMANDLE
;
A
#
# COMPACT_ATOMS: atom_id res chain seq x y z
N ASP A 1 -21.76 -18.07 -8.58
CA ASP A 1 -21.19 -16.74 -8.30
C ASP A 1 -20.75 -16.09 -9.62
N LYS A 2 -21.27 -14.87 -9.90
CA LYS A 2 -21.00 -14.15 -11.16
C LYS A 2 -19.51 -13.89 -11.39
N LEU A 3 -18.79 -13.44 -10.34
CA LEU A 3 -17.36 -13.13 -10.45
C LEU A 3 -16.53 -14.39 -10.73
N ALA A 4 -16.82 -15.51 -10.07
CA ALA A 4 -16.11 -16.76 -10.33
C ALA A 4 -16.31 -17.23 -11.78
N LYS A 5 -17.52 -17.09 -12.33
CA LYS A 5 -17.78 -17.40 -13.74
C LYS A 5 -17.01 -16.47 -14.70
N GLU A 6 -16.97 -15.17 -14.43
CA GLU A 6 -16.18 -14.23 -15.22
C GLU A 6 -14.68 -14.55 -15.16
N MET A 7 -14.18 -15.00 -14.00
CA MET A 7 -12.81 -15.49 -13.86
C MET A 7 -12.55 -16.73 -14.71
N ASP A 8 -13.49 -17.67 -14.75
CA ASP A 8 -13.40 -18.88 -15.59
C ASP A 8 -13.37 -18.52 -17.07
N ASP A 9 -14.27 -17.63 -17.51
CA ASP A 9 -14.35 -17.14 -18.88
C ASP A 9 -13.04 -16.43 -19.32
N LEU A 10 -12.32 -15.81 -18.37
CA LEU A 10 -11.04 -15.13 -18.60
C LEU A 10 -9.81 -16.00 -18.29
N ASN A 11 -9.98 -17.27 -17.93
CA ASN A 11 -8.92 -18.19 -17.51
C ASN A 11 -8.10 -17.63 -16.33
N MET A 12 -8.76 -16.95 -15.38
CA MET A 12 -8.15 -16.42 -14.16
C MET A 12 -8.25 -17.42 -13.02
N GLY A 13 -7.11 -17.96 -12.57
CA GLY A 13 -7.07 -18.94 -11.49
C GLY A 13 -7.31 -18.36 -10.11
N TYR A 14 -6.74 -17.18 -9.82
CA TYR A 14 -6.74 -16.59 -8.48
C TYR A 14 -6.82 -15.06 -8.53
N LEU A 15 -7.52 -14.46 -7.55
CA LEU A 15 -7.66 -13.02 -7.42
C LEU A 15 -7.39 -12.59 -5.98
N ILE A 16 -6.60 -11.55 -5.80
CA ILE A 16 -6.30 -10.98 -4.49
C ILE A 16 -7.06 -9.67 -4.30
N ASN A 17 -7.91 -9.63 -3.27
CA ASN A 17 -8.54 -8.39 -2.83
C ASN A 17 -7.54 -7.60 -1.96
N LEU A 18 -7.22 -6.38 -2.36
CA LEU A 18 -6.29 -5.49 -1.64
C LEU A 18 -6.99 -4.65 -0.56
N SER A 19 -8.23 -4.98 -0.21
CA SER A 19 -9.06 -4.36 0.84
C SER A 19 -9.53 -2.92 0.60
N GLY A 20 -9.00 -2.22 -0.40
CA GLY A 20 -9.36 -0.83 -0.66
C GLY A 20 -8.99 0.09 0.51
N SER A 21 -9.91 0.37 1.40
CA SER A 21 -9.71 1.13 2.63
C SER A 21 -10.26 0.38 3.86
N GLY A 22 -10.40 -0.92 3.73
CA GLY A 22 -10.93 -1.78 4.78
C GLY A 22 -9.81 -2.40 5.61
N PHE A 23 -9.21 -1.66 6.48
CA PHE A 23 -7.99 -1.91 7.23
C PHE A 23 -7.78 -3.32 7.77
N GLY A 24 -8.14 -3.59 8.98
CA GLY A 24 -7.86 -4.83 9.68
C GLY A 24 -8.89 -5.13 10.76
N PRO A 25 -8.70 -6.22 11.50
CA PRO A 25 -9.74 -6.75 12.38
C PRO A 25 -9.96 -5.95 13.68
N GLN A 26 -9.31 -4.82 13.89
CA GLN A 26 -9.37 -4.01 15.10
C GLN A 26 -9.75 -2.54 14.84
N SER A 27 -10.14 -2.21 13.61
CA SER A 27 -10.55 -0.85 13.23
C SER A 27 -12.07 -0.72 13.20
N ALA A 28 -12.57 0.51 13.10
CA ALA A 28 -13.99 0.75 12.82
C ALA A 28 -14.45 0.11 11.49
N LYS A 29 -13.52 -0.37 10.68
CA LYS A 29 -13.75 -1.06 9.40
C LYS A 29 -13.61 -2.58 9.48
N ASP A 30 -13.54 -3.15 10.67
CA ASP A 30 -13.50 -4.59 10.92
C ASP A 30 -14.63 -5.34 10.23
N LEU A 31 -15.78 -4.72 10.11
CA LEU A 31 -16.93 -5.32 9.44
C LEU A 31 -16.58 -5.70 7.99
N TYR A 32 -15.87 -4.81 7.27
CA TYR A 32 -15.45 -5.08 5.90
C TYR A 32 -14.44 -6.23 5.83
N PHE A 33 -13.41 -6.21 6.67
CA PHE A 33 -12.41 -7.26 6.72
C PHE A 33 -13.02 -8.61 7.07
N ASN A 34 -13.77 -8.67 8.17
CA ASN A 34 -14.39 -9.91 8.65
C ASN A 34 -15.42 -10.46 7.66
N GLN A 35 -16.23 -9.59 7.03
CA GLN A 35 -17.20 -10.00 6.01
C GLN A 35 -16.50 -10.55 4.75
N SER A 36 -15.43 -9.90 4.30
CA SER A 36 -14.65 -10.36 3.16
C SER A 36 -14.00 -11.72 3.42
N MET A 37 -13.38 -11.89 4.60
CA MET A 37 -12.78 -13.17 5.00
C MET A 37 -13.82 -14.28 5.12
N LYS A 38 -14.99 -13.98 5.70
CA LYS A 38 -16.11 -14.92 5.78
C LYS A 38 -16.54 -15.35 4.38
N ASN A 39 -16.78 -14.40 3.48
CA ASN A 39 -17.21 -14.68 2.11
C ASN A 39 -16.20 -15.56 1.35
N ILE A 40 -14.91 -15.27 1.49
CA ILE A 40 -13.85 -16.07 0.86
C ILE A 40 -13.89 -17.50 1.38
N LYS A 41 -13.89 -17.69 2.70
CA LYS A 41 -13.84 -19.00 3.34
C LYS A 41 -15.07 -19.88 3.02
N GLU A 42 -16.26 -19.26 2.98
CA GLU A 42 -17.51 -19.97 2.78
C GLU A 42 -17.81 -20.31 1.30
N ASN A 43 -17.25 -19.54 0.35
CA ASN A 43 -17.64 -19.68 -1.05
C ASN A 43 -16.50 -20.16 -1.96
N GLN A 44 -15.34 -19.53 -1.93
CA GLN A 44 -14.26 -19.77 -2.91
C GLN A 44 -12.86 -19.65 -2.28
N PRO A 45 -12.51 -20.44 -1.25
CA PRO A 45 -11.26 -20.31 -0.50
C PRO A 45 -10.01 -20.51 -1.37
N GLU A 46 -10.14 -21.32 -2.45
CA GLU A 46 -9.03 -21.63 -3.36
C GLU A 46 -8.86 -20.60 -4.50
N ARG A 47 -9.77 -19.63 -4.59
CA ARG A 47 -9.83 -18.69 -5.71
C ARG A 47 -9.58 -17.24 -5.31
N PHE A 48 -9.70 -16.92 -4.02
CA PHE A 48 -9.58 -15.54 -3.53
C PHE A 48 -8.68 -15.44 -2.31
N GLY A 49 -7.85 -14.40 -2.29
CA GLY A 49 -7.09 -13.98 -1.13
C GLY A 49 -7.43 -12.56 -0.70
N LEU A 50 -7.07 -12.21 0.53
CA LEU A 50 -7.27 -10.88 1.09
C LEU A 50 -5.96 -10.37 1.68
N PHE A 51 -5.56 -9.15 1.31
CA PHE A 51 -4.51 -8.40 1.97
C PHE A 51 -5.12 -7.46 3.01
N VAL A 52 -4.49 -7.39 4.18
CA VAL A 52 -4.86 -6.42 5.22
C VAL A 52 -4.27 -5.04 4.90
N ASN A 53 -4.83 -3.99 5.48
CA ASN A 53 -4.27 -2.64 5.48
C ASN A 53 -3.90 -2.23 6.91
N VAL A 54 -3.13 -1.16 7.04
CA VAL A 54 -2.84 -0.47 8.30
C VAL A 54 -3.42 0.95 8.27
N ASP A 55 -3.65 1.50 9.45
CA ASP A 55 -4.12 2.86 9.65
C ASP A 55 -2.94 3.74 10.08
N PHE A 56 -2.87 4.95 9.54
CA PHE A 56 -1.81 5.92 9.85
C PHE A 56 -2.31 7.09 10.71
N GLU A 57 -3.61 7.11 11.09
CA GLU A 57 -4.19 8.21 11.86
C GLU A 57 -3.61 8.30 13.28
N SER A 58 -3.20 7.16 13.85
CA SER A 58 -2.63 7.08 15.19
C SER A 58 -1.10 6.96 15.22
N ILE A 59 -0.42 7.44 14.15
CA ILE A 59 1.06 7.27 13.99
C ILE A 59 1.87 7.83 15.16
N ASP A 60 1.35 8.82 15.87
CA ASP A 60 2.03 9.47 17.00
C ASP A 60 1.80 8.77 18.35
N ASP A 61 1.00 7.72 18.39
CA ASP A 61 0.85 6.92 19.60
C ASP A 61 2.17 6.20 19.93
N VAL A 62 2.54 6.19 21.20
CA VAL A 62 3.82 5.65 21.69
C VAL A 62 4.09 4.21 21.22
N ASN A 63 3.05 3.39 21.08
CA ASN A 63 3.14 1.98 20.69
C ASN A 63 2.52 1.73 19.30
N TYR A 64 2.44 2.75 18.45
CA TYR A 64 1.79 2.64 17.16
C TYR A 64 2.27 1.43 16.33
N GLY A 65 3.56 1.32 16.10
CA GLY A 65 4.12 0.25 15.27
C GLY A 65 3.79 -1.14 15.79
N GLU A 66 3.89 -1.35 17.09
CA GLU A 66 3.55 -2.64 17.75
C GLU A 66 2.04 -2.90 17.69
N THR A 67 1.22 -1.87 17.82
CA THR A 67 -0.24 -1.99 17.69
C THR A 67 -0.60 -2.45 16.28
N GLN A 68 -0.05 -1.81 15.24
CA GLN A 68 -0.29 -2.21 13.86
C GLN A 68 0.28 -3.60 13.55
N ALA A 69 1.44 -3.95 14.10
CA ALA A 69 2.01 -5.29 13.96
C ALA A 69 1.09 -6.38 14.55
N ASN A 70 0.46 -6.13 15.70
CA ASN A 70 -0.52 -7.03 16.28
C ASN A 70 -1.79 -7.16 15.43
N ILE A 71 -2.29 -6.06 14.87
CA ILE A 71 -3.42 -6.07 13.93
C ILE A 71 -3.11 -6.96 12.71
N ILE A 72 -1.91 -6.83 12.14
CA ILE A 72 -1.47 -7.66 11.01
C ILE A 72 -1.40 -9.13 11.42
N LYS A 73 -0.82 -9.43 12.58
CA LYS A 73 -0.73 -10.79 13.11
C LYS A 73 -2.11 -11.43 13.28
N ASP A 74 -3.07 -10.69 13.83
CA ASP A 74 -4.44 -11.16 14.00
C ASP A 74 -5.15 -11.37 12.65
N ALA A 75 -4.92 -10.47 11.69
CA ALA A 75 -5.47 -10.60 10.35
C ALA A 75 -4.92 -11.85 9.63
N VAL A 76 -3.62 -12.11 9.72
CA VAL A 76 -2.99 -13.31 9.15
C VAL A 76 -3.50 -14.58 9.83
N ALA A 77 -3.67 -14.58 11.16
CA ALA A 77 -4.29 -15.69 11.88
C ALA A 77 -5.74 -15.95 11.43
N LYS A 78 -6.45 -14.92 10.99
CA LYS A 78 -7.80 -15.03 10.40
C LYS A 78 -7.79 -15.43 8.91
N GLY A 79 -6.62 -15.45 8.26
CA GLY A 79 -6.45 -15.93 6.88
C GLY A 79 -6.07 -14.84 5.86
N ALA A 80 -5.70 -13.63 6.29
CA ALA A 80 -5.08 -12.66 5.38
C ALA A 80 -3.74 -13.22 4.87
N ILE A 81 -3.43 -12.98 3.60
CA ILE A 81 -2.27 -13.56 2.92
C ILE A 81 -1.18 -12.51 2.60
N GLY A 82 -1.33 -11.28 3.04
CA GLY A 82 -0.37 -10.20 2.84
C GLY A 82 -0.85 -8.87 3.37
N LEU A 83 0.02 -7.87 3.28
CA LEU A 83 -0.23 -6.48 3.64
C LEU A 83 -0.25 -5.61 2.37
N LYS A 84 -1.24 -4.72 2.24
CA LYS A 84 -1.26 -3.69 1.20
C LYS A 84 -0.98 -2.31 1.79
N ILE A 85 0.03 -1.64 1.26
CA ILE A 85 0.34 -0.24 1.52
C ILE A 85 -0.02 0.59 0.28
N TYR A 86 -0.82 1.63 0.49
CA TYR A 86 -1.22 2.56 -0.57
C TYR A 86 -0.27 3.76 -0.66
N LYS A 87 -0.22 4.38 -1.82
CA LYS A 87 0.63 5.55 -2.12
C LYS A 87 0.36 6.78 -1.25
N SER A 88 -0.72 6.79 -0.47
CA SER A 88 -0.95 7.83 0.54
C SER A 88 0.19 7.90 1.57
N LEU A 89 0.81 6.76 1.92
CA LEU A 89 2.08 6.76 2.63
C LEU A 89 3.17 7.32 1.71
N GLY A 90 3.92 8.28 2.23
CA GLY A 90 4.93 9.01 1.46
C GLY A 90 4.39 10.20 0.64
N LEU A 91 3.08 10.25 0.32
CA LEU A 91 2.49 11.34 -0.45
C LEU A 91 1.52 12.23 0.33
N ARG A 92 0.68 11.65 1.18
CA ARG A 92 -0.47 12.39 1.74
C ARG A 92 -0.69 12.20 3.23
N ASN A 93 -0.28 11.04 3.78
CA ASN A 93 -0.44 10.78 5.20
C ASN A 93 0.44 11.74 6.01
N LYS A 94 -0.13 12.24 7.09
CA LYS A 94 0.48 13.23 7.98
C LYS A 94 0.41 12.74 9.42
N ASP A 95 1.40 13.13 10.19
CA ASP A 95 1.34 13.05 11.65
C ASP A 95 0.45 14.16 12.23
N SER A 96 0.25 14.16 13.55
CA SER A 96 -0.58 15.16 14.26
C SER A 96 -0.02 16.59 14.16
N SER A 97 1.25 16.74 13.86
CA SER A 97 1.92 18.03 13.63
C SER A 97 1.79 18.52 12.19
N GLY A 98 1.17 17.71 11.31
CA GLY A 98 0.99 18.04 9.89
C GLY A 98 2.19 17.67 9.01
N ASN A 99 3.23 17.02 9.55
CA ASN A 99 4.36 16.58 8.77
C ASN A 99 4.02 15.34 7.95
N ARG A 100 4.60 15.21 6.78
CA ARG A 100 4.50 14.03 5.94
C ARG A 100 5.08 12.80 6.65
N ILE A 101 4.38 11.70 6.60
CA ILE A 101 4.92 10.41 7.03
C ILE A 101 5.74 9.84 5.87
N ALA A 102 7.06 9.69 6.06
CA ALA A 102 7.95 9.10 5.09
C ALA A 102 7.69 7.58 4.95
N VAL A 103 8.05 6.99 3.82
CA VAL A 103 7.90 5.54 3.61
C VAL A 103 8.82 4.76 4.55
N ASP A 104 9.99 5.31 4.87
CA ASP A 104 10.99 4.74 5.77
C ASP A 104 10.93 5.30 7.21
N ASP A 105 9.81 5.90 7.60
CA ASP A 105 9.60 6.38 8.96
C ASP A 105 9.85 5.23 9.97
N PRO A 106 10.75 5.39 10.95
CA PRO A 106 11.11 4.32 11.88
C PRO A 106 9.93 3.81 12.73
N ARG A 107 8.87 4.59 12.90
CA ARG A 107 7.65 4.16 13.59
C ARG A 107 6.94 3.01 12.86
N LEU A 108 7.26 2.80 11.57
CA LEU A 108 6.70 1.75 10.72
C LEU A 108 7.50 0.43 10.77
N ASP A 109 8.70 0.43 11.33
CA ASP A 109 9.58 -0.74 11.36
C ASP A 109 8.90 -2.02 11.88
N PRO A 110 8.13 -1.99 13.00
CA PRO A 110 7.46 -3.17 13.50
C PRO A 110 6.46 -3.79 12.50
N ILE A 111 5.87 -2.97 11.62
CA ILE A 111 4.95 -3.39 10.56
C ILE A 111 5.69 -4.26 9.52
N TRP A 112 6.86 -3.79 9.08
CA TRP A 112 7.67 -4.52 8.12
C TRP A 112 8.20 -5.82 8.74
N ASP A 113 8.72 -5.73 9.94
CA ASP A 113 9.30 -6.87 10.66
C ASP A 113 8.30 -7.98 10.93
N ILE A 114 7.05 -7.66 11.29
CA ILE A 114 6.04 -8.69 11.53
C ILE A 114 5.67 -9.42 10.24
N CYS A 115 5.59 -8.72 9.10
CA CYS A 115 5.33 -9.36 7.81
C CYS A 115 6.44 -10.36 7.47
N GLY A 116 7.71 -9.99 7.68
CA GLY A 116 8.84 -10.90 7.49
C GLY A 116 8.81 -12.11 8.44
N LYS A 117 8.47 -11.91 9.71
CA LYS A 117 8.33 -12.99 10.71
C LYS A 117 7.19 -13.96 10.36
N LEU A 118 6.09 -13.46 9.81
CA LEU A 118 4.94 -14.27 9.42
C LEU A 118 5.09 -14.88 8.02
N GLY A 119 6.11 -14.49 7.25
CA GLY A 119 6.32 -14.95 5.89
C GLY A 119 5.27 -14.45 4.89
N VAL A 120 4.58 -13.34 5.18
CA VAL A 120 3.58 -12.74 4.30
C VAL A 120 4.14 -11.55 3.53
N PRO A 121 3.82 -11.38 2.24
CA PRO A 121 4.35 -10.28 1.44
C PRO A 121 3.69 -8.94 1.78
N VAL A 122 4.44 -7.86 1.53
CA VAL A 122 3.96 -6.49 1.56
C VAL A 122 3.87 -5.98 0.12
N LEU A 123 2.66 -5.80 -0.41
CA LEU A 123 2.46 -5.12 -1.68
C LEU A 123 2.42 -3.61 -1.43
N ILE A 124 3.50 -2.94 -1.79
CA ILE A 124 3.68 -1.51 -1.56
C ILE A 124 3.52 -0.71 -2.87
N HIS A 125 2.74 0.36 -2.80
CA HIS A 125 2.62 1.36 -3.83
C HIS A 125 3.19 2.67 -3.29
N SER A 126 4.42 2.99 -3.63
CA SER A 126 5.05 4.28 -3.32
C SER A 126 4.94 5.21 -4.54
N ALA A 127 4.96 6.50 -4.30
CA ALA A 127 4.95 7.53 -5.34
C ALA A 127 3.75 7.47 -6.34
N ASP A 128 3.85 8.24 -7.37
CA ASP A 128 2.98 8.36 -8.56
C ASP A 128 3.88 8.44 -9.81
N PRO A 129 3.36 8.44 -11.04
CA PRO A 129 4.15 8.61 -12.25
C PRO A 129 5.10 9.82 -12.16
N PHE A 130 6.38 9.64 -12.51
CA PHE A 130 7.39 10.69 -12.45
C PHE A 130 6.97 12.00 -13.15
N GLN A 131 6.15 11.88 -14.20
CA GLN A 131 5.61 13.00 -14.96
C GLN A 131 4.79 13.99 -14.10
N PHE A 132 4.30 13.57 -12.93
CA PHE A 132 3.59 14.47 -12.01
C PHE A 132 4.52 15.48 -11.33
N TRP A 133 5.83 15.22 -11.32
CA TRP A 133 6.89 16.14 -10.85
C TRP A 133 7.51 16.97 -11.97
N LEU A 134 7.15 16.72 -13.25
CA LEU A 134 7.64 17.48 -14.37
C LEU A 134 6.71 18.65 -14.70
N LYS A 135 7.23 19.63 -15.44
CA LYS A 135 6.46 20.78 -15.91
C LYS A 135 5.17 20.36 -16.59
N LYS A 136 4.08 20.99 -16.24
CA LYS A 136 2.74 20.74 -16.79
C LYS A 136 2.54 21.50 -18.10
N ASP A 137 3.08 20.99 -19.19
CA ASP A 137 2.94 21.53 -20.54
C ASP A 137 2.71 20.41 -21.56
N ASN A 138 2.59 20.78 -22.86
CA ASN A 138 2.29 19.86 -23.94
C ASN A 138 3.40 18.85 -24.26
N LYS A 139 4.56 18.94 -23.61
CA LYS A 139 5.65 17.96 -23.71
C LYS A 139 5.55 16.88 -22.63
N ASN A 140 4.72 17.09 -21.61
CA ASN A 140 4.47 16.13 -20.56
C ASN A 140 3.44 15.10 -21.05
N GLU A 141 3.81 13.83 -21.13
CA GLU A 141 2.91 12.76 -21.59
C GLU A 141 1.64 12.60 -20.73
N ARG A 142 1.65 13.12 -19.49
CA ARG A 142 0.49 13.16 -18.60
C ARG A 142 -0.25 14.50 -18.60
N TRP A 143 0.03 15.34 -19.57
CA TRP A 143 -0.54 16.68 -19.70
C TRP A 143 -2.07 16.73 -19.53
N PHE A 144 -2.79 15.89 -20.26
CA PHE A 144 -4.26 15.85 -20.18
C PHE A 144 -4.76 15.45 -18.79
N GLU A 145 -4.14 14.42 -18.18
CA GLU A 145 -4.48 13.99 -16.84
C GLU A 145 -4.22 15.08 -15.81
N LEU A 146 -3.10 15.78 -15.89
CA LEU A 146 -2.75 16.87 -14.99
C LEU A 146 -3.62 18.12 -15.18
N LYS A 147 -4.17 18.31 -16.36
CA LYS A 147 -5.14 19.37 -16.64
C LYS A 147 -6.48 19.08 -15.98
N GLU A 148 -6.98 17.86 -16.09
CA GLU A 148 -8.25 17.43 -15.51
C GLU A 148 -8.16 17.19 -13.98
N LYS A 149 -6.97 16.84 -13.48
CA LYS A 149 -6.73 16.50 -12.08
C LYS A 149 -5.53 17.28 -11.53
N PRO A 150 -5.65 18.59 -11.34
CA PRO A 150 -4.54 19.46 -10.93
C PRO A 150 -3.94 19.09 -9.55
N ASN A 151 -4.70 18.40 -8.70
CA ASN A 151 -4.23 17.89 -7.42
C ASN A 151 -3.19 16.75 -7.55
N ARG A 152 -2.92 16.26 -8.77
CA ARG A 152 -1.85 15.32 -9.07
C ARG A 152 -0.56 15.98 -9.55
N TYR A 153 -0.53 17.30 -9.66
CA TYR A 153 0.66 18.05 -10.06
C TYR A 153 1.51 18.35 -8.82
N TYR A 154 2.69 17.78 -8.75
CA TYR A 154 3.57 17.80 -7.57
C TYR A 154 4.79 18.69 -7.72
N ALA A 155 5.14 19.14 -8.95
CA ALA A 155 6.32 19.95 -9.21
C ALA A 155 6.39 21.25 -8.41
N GLU A 156 5.25 21.81 -7.99
CA GLU A 156 5.14 23.04 -7.21
C GLU A 156 4.67 22.78 -5.76
N SER A 157 4.63 21.52 -5.34
CA SER A 157 4.19 21.17 -3.99
C SER A 157 5.28 21.49 -2.97
N SER A 158 4.91 22.22 -1.92
CA SER A 158 5.77 22.38 -0.74
C SER A 158 5.68 21.23 0.26
N PHE A 159 4.72 20.33 0.07
CA PHE A 159 4.46 19.21 0.98
C PHE A 159 4.97 17.88 0.44
N ILE A 160 4.77 17.62 -0.87
CA ILE A 160 5.23 16.39 -1.51
C ILE A 160 6.70 16.57 -1.90
N PRO A 161 7.60 15.69 -1.45
CA PRO A 161 9.03 15.83 -1.71
C PRO A 161 9.36 15.51 -3.18
N PRO A 162 10.60 15.75 -3.63
CA PRO A 162 11.08 15.27 -4.92
C PRO A 162 10.84 13.77 -5.11
N PHE A 163 10.54 13.36 -6.33
CA PHE A 163 10.27 11.96 -6.68
C PHE A 163 11.37 11.01 -6.17
N GLN A 164 12.63 11.37 -6.36
CA GLN A 164 13.79 10.55 -5.98
C GLN A 164 13.88 10.32 -4.47
N GLU A 165 13.40 11.25 -3.67
CA GLU A 165 13.36 11.10 -2.20
C GLU A 165 12.42 9.96 -1.81
N ILE A 166 11.20 9.91 -2.38
CA ILE A 166 10.24 8.83 -2.09
C ILE A 166 10.79 7.46 -2.55
N ILE A 167 11.46 7.42 -3.70
CA ILE A 167 12.09 6.19 -4.19
C ILE A 167 13.24 5.77 -3.27
N GLN A 168 14.02 6.73 -2.75
CA GLN A 168 15.08 6.43 -1.79
C GLN A 168 14.52 5.90 -0.47
N GLU A 169 13.45 6.50 0.06
CA GLU A 169 12.74 6.00 1.24
C GLU A 169 12.27 4.54 1.04
N GLN A 170 11.71 4.24 -0.13
CA GLN A 170 11.33 2.87 -0.50
C GLN A 170 12.53 1.92 -0.49
N HIS A 171 13.66 2.31 -1.07
CA HIS A 171 14.87 1.50 -1.06
C HIS A 171 15.45 1.31 0.35
N ASN A 172 15.31 2.32 1.22
CA ASN A 172 15.77 2.23 2.60
C ASN A 172 15.05 1.11 3.37
N ILE A 173 13.72 0.98 3.22
CA ILE A 173 12.99 -0.11 3.87
C ILE A 173 13.39 -1.48 3.32
N PHE A 174 13.64 -1.61 2.03
CA PHE A 174 14.08 -2.89 1.44
C PHE A 174 15.42 -3.34 2.01
N LYS A 175 16.36 -2.41 2.17
CA LYS A 175 17.67 -2.68 2.78
C LYS A 175 17.57 -2.98 4.26
N LYS A 176 16.71 -2.25 4.99
CA LYS A 176 16.57 -2.38 6.44
C LYS A 176 15.84 -3.66 6.85
N HIS A 177 14.89 -4.14 6.01
CA HIS A 177 14.04 -5.30 6.32
C HIS A 177 14.25 -6.45 5.31
N PRO A 178 15.46 -7.04 5.22
CA PRO A 178 15.79 -8.04 4.19
C PRO A 178 15.05 -9.37 4.35
N LYS A 179 14.37 -9.59 5.48
CA LYS A 179 13.53 -10.77 5.71
C LYS A 179 12.09 -10.59 5.25
N THR A 180 11.71 -9.38 4.86
CA THR A 180 10.36 -9.05 4.40
C THR A 180 10.32 -9.08 2.88
N THR A 181 9.39 -9.82 2.32
CA THR A 181 9.16 -9.84 0.88
C THR A 181 8.33 -8.64 0.48
N PHE A 182 8.92 -7.71 -0.28
CA PHE A 182 8.20 -6.57 -0.86
C PHE A 182 7.81 -6.85 -2.31
N ILE A 183 6.55 -6.61 -2.64
CA ILE A 183 6.03 -6.61 -4.01
C ILE A 183 5.85 -5.15 -4.41
N ASN A 184 6.64 -4.70 -5.36
CA ASN A 184 6.66 -3.30 -5.79
C ASN A 184 5.63 -3.06 -6.88
N ALA A 185 4.56 -2.33 -6.55
CA ALA A 185 3.56 -1.95 -7.55
C ALA A 185 4.20 -1.06 -8.63
N HIS A 186 3.77 -1.25 -9.89
CA HIS A 186 4.23 -0.46 -11.04
C HIS A 186 5.77 -0.47 -11.22
N LEU A 187 6.42 -1.62 -10.97
CA LEU A 187 7.89 -1.76 -10.99
C LEU A 187 8.60 -0.74 -10.07
N GLY A 188 7.93 -0.25 -9.02
CA GLY A 188 8.45 0.78 -8.11
C GLY A 188 8.67 2.13 -8.79
N TRP A 189 7.99 2.39 -9.90
CA TRP A 189 8.18 3.56 -10.76
C TRP A 189 9.61 3.72 -11.33
N MET A 190 10.35 2.64 -11.40
CA MET A 190 11.74 2.63 -11.90
C MET A 190 11.83 2.47 -13.43
N ALA A 191 10.69 2.47 -14.14
CA ALA A 191 10.67 2.26 -15.60
C ALA A 191 11.44 3.33 -16.40
N ASN A 192 11.75 4.47 -15.78
CA ASN A 192 12.56 5.53 -16.40
C ASN A 192 14.07 5.34 -16.18
N ASP A 193 14.49 4.30 -15.45
CA ASP A 193 15.88 4.06 -15.04
C ASP A 193 16.16 2.54 -15.06
N LEU A 194 15.91 1.94 -16.21
CA LEU A 194 16.11 0.51 -16.46
C LEU A 194 17.45 0.19 -17.13
N GLU A 195 18.36 1.16 -17.21
CA GLU A 195 19.73 0.99 -17.77
C GLU A 195 20.75 0.58 -16.71
#